data_e46ef20ac87a00043f6c615f5dbff9e1
#
_entry.id   e46ef20ac87a00043f6c615f5dbff9e1
#
_cell.length_a   1.000
_cell.length_b   1.000
_cell.length_c   1.000
_cell.angle_alpha   90.00
_cell.angle_beta   90.00
_cell.angle_gamma   90.00
#
_symmetry.space_group_name_H-M   'P 1'
#
loop_
_entity.id
_entity.type
_entity.pdbx_description
1 polymer ?
#
loop_
_entity_poly.entity_id
_entity_poly.type
_entity_poly.pdbx_seq_one_letter_code
_entity_poly.pdbx_strand_id
1 'polypeptide(L)'
;AFKTAEFAKKNEIDVALIDTAGRLQNKKNLMEEYKKIIGVLKKIDPSYPNEVILVLDATTGQNALNQVEEFSKIHDLTGLIITKLDSTAKGGVVLAICKKYNLPIVAVGMGEKEDDLQPFNAEYYSKALLGIET
;
A
#
# COMPACT_ATOMS: atom_id res chain seq x y z
N ALA A 1 12.56 -0.85 12.56
CA ALA A 1 11.17 -1.10 13.00
C ALA A 1 11.05 -1.21 14.52
N PHE A 2 11.82 -2.09 15.18
CA PHE A 2 11.72 -2.30 16.63
C PHE A 2 11.91 -1.02 17.44
N LYS A 3 13.04 -0.35 17.27
CA LYS A 3 13.37 0.89 18.00
C LYS A 3 12.33 2.00 17.75
N THR A 4 11.82 2.11 16.53
CA THR A 4 10.80 3.09 16.17
C THR A 4 9.50 2.83 16.91
N ALA A 5 9.03 1.60 16.89
CA ALA A 5 7.78 1.22 17.55
C ALA A 5 7.90 1.29 19.09
N GLU A 6 9.02 0.87 19.65
CA GLU A 6 9.31 0.98 21.08
C GLU A 6 9.33 2.45 21.54
N PHE A 7 10.01 3.32 20.78
CA PHE A 7 10.05 4.76 21.05
C PHE A 7 8.65 5.39 20.96
N ALA A 8 7.89 5.05 19.92
CA ALA A 8 6.54 5.58 19.73
C ALA A 8 5.61 5.18 20.89
N LYS A 9 5.66 3.94 21.31
CA LYS A 9 4.87 3.44 22.44
C LYS A 9 5.26 4.13 23.76
N LYS A 10 6.56 4.22 24.03
CA LYS A 10 7.09 4.82 25.26
C LYS A 10 6.77 6.33 25.38
N ASN A 11 6.77 7.04 24.25
CA ASN A 11 6.57 8.49 24.20
C ASN A 11 5.14 8.89 23.80
N GLU A 12 4.21 7.94 23.76
CA GLU A 12 2.80 8.19 23.42
C GLU A 12 2.63 8.93 22.08
N ILE A 13 3.42 8.52 21.09
CA ILE A 13 3.35 9.07 19.73
C ILE A 13 2.10 8.54 19.02
N ASP A 14 1.32 9.44 18.45
CA ASP A 14 0.04 9.09 17.81
C ASP A 14 0.21 8.27 16.54
N VAL A 15 1.22 8.58 15.72
CA VAL A 15 1.46 7.90 14.44
C VAL A 15 2.95 7.61 14.25
N ALA A 16 3.28 6.36 13.98
CA ALA A 16 4.61 5.94 13.57
C ALA A 16 4.54 5.30 12.18
N LEU A 17 5.29 5.85 11.23
CA LEU A 17 5.42 5.31 9.88
C LEU A 17 6.70 4.50 9.77
N ILE A 18 6.56 3.25 9.33
CA ILE A 18 7.68 2.34 9.12
C ILE A 18 7.77 2.04 7.63
N ASP A 19 8.70 2.69 6.96
CA ASP A 19 8.99 2.46 5.56
C ASP A 19 9.85 1.19 5.40
N THR A 20 9.51 0.37 4.43
CA THR A 20 10.21 -0.89 4.15
C THR A 20 10.96 -0.80 2.82
N ALA A 21 11.99 -1.62 2.66
CA ALA A 21 12.67 -1.73 1.37
C ALA A 21 11.67 -2.16 0.29
N GLY A 22 11.57 -1.37 -0.78
CA GLY A 22 10.60 -1.57 -1.86
C GLY A 22 11.18 -2.20 -3.13
N ARG A 23 12.49 -2.51 -3.15
CA ARG A 23 13.13 -3.04 -4.37
C ARG A 23 13.14 -4.56 -4.37
N LEU A 24 12.42 -5.12 -5.33
CA LEU A 24 12.34 -6.55 -5.66
C LEU A 24 13.60 -7.08 -6.39
N GLN A 25 14.81 -6.67 -6.01
CA GLN A 25 16.01 -7.31 -6.58
C GLN A 25 16.12 -8.78 -6.17
N ASN A 26 15.55 -9.11 -5.01
CA ASN A 26 15.37 -10.48 -4.56
C ASN A 26 14.05 -10.59 -3.78
N LYS A 27 13.02 -11.09 -4.46
CA LYS A 27 11.67 -11.26 -3.91
C LYS A 27 11.66 -12.07 -2.60
N LYS A 28 12.44 -13.13 -2.53
CA LYS A 28 12.52 -13.98 -1.35
C LYS A 28 13.04 -13.22 -0.13
N ASN A 29 14.12 -12.46 -0.29
CA ASN A 29 14.70 -11.65 0.79
C ASN A 29 13.75 -10.54 1.24
N LEU A 30 13.05 -9.90 0.32
CA LEU A 30 12.06 -8.88 0.64
C LEU A 30 10.92 -9.46 1.49
N MET A 31 10.40 -10.61 1.11
CA MET A 31 9.31 -11.27 1.85
C MET A 31 9.76 -11.75 3.24
N GLU A 32 10.97 -12.26 3.35
CA GLU A 32 11.56 -12.66 4.64
C GLU A 32 11.76 -11.46 5.56
N GLU A 33 12.26 -10.35 5.03
CA GLU A 33 12.43 -9.09 5.76
C GLU A 33 11.09 -8.54 6.24
N TYR A 34 10.09 -8.51 5.38
CA TYR A 34 8.74 -8.08 5.72
C TYR A 34 8.14 -8.94 6.85
N LYS A 35 8.24 -10.25 6.73
CA LYS A 35 7.79 -11.18 7.76
C LYS A 35 8.47 -10.95 9.11
N LYS A 36 9.77 -10.66 9.07
CA LYS A 36 10.56 -10.34 10.27
C LYS A 36 10.10 -9.03 10.92
N ILE A 37 9.85 -8.00 10.12
CA ILE A 37 9.33 -6.71 10.63
C ILE A 37 7.99 -6.90 11.32
N ILE A 38 7.06 -7.61 10.70
CA ILE A 38 5.75 -7.91 11.30
C ILE A 38 5.92 -8.67 12.64
N GLY A 39 6.75 -9.69 12.66
CA GLY A 39 7.01 -10.47 13.87
C GLY A 39 7.60 -9.65 15.01
N VAL A 40 8.52 -8.76 14.70
CA VAL A 40 9.15 -7.84 15.67
C VAL A 40 8.14 -6.86 16.25
N LEU A 41 7.27 -6.29 15.42
CA LEU A 41 6.24 -5.34 15.86
C LEU A 41 5.23 -6.01 16.79
N LYS A 42 4.81 -7.23 16.49
CA LYS A 42 3.89 -8.01 17.32
C LYS A 42 4.45 -8.37 18.69
N LYS A 43 5.77 -8.45 18.82
CA LYS A 43 6.43 -8.64 20.14
C LYS A 43 6.32 -7.42 21.04
N ILE A 44 6.26 -6.22 20.47
CA ILE A 44 6.07 -4.98 21.23
C ILE A 44 4.63 -4.85 21.68
N ASP A 45 3.69 -5.09 20.77
CA ASP A 45 2.27 -5.06 21.02
C ASP A 45 1.55 -6.02 20.05
N PRO A 46 0.73 -6.95 20.51
CA PRO A 46 0.02 -7.90 19.65
C PRO A 46 -0.90 -7.23 18.62
N SER A 47 -1.33 -5.98 18.86
CA SER A 47 -2.16 -5.20 17.92
C SER A 47 -1.35 -4.54 16.79
N TYR A 48 -0.02 -4.57 16.87
CA TYR A 48 0.85 -3.98 15.86
C TYR A 48 1.13 -4.94 14.70
N PRO A 49 1.29 -4.43 13.49
CA PRO A 49 1.00 -3.06 13.06
C PRO A 49 -0.51 -2.81 13.00
N ASN A 50 -0.96 -1.59 13.31
CA ASN A 50 -2.37 -1.23 13.25
C ASN A 50 -2.87 -1.15 11.79
N GLU A 51 -2.00 -0.66 10.91
CA GLU A 51 -2.25 -0.56 9.48
C GLU A 51 -1.08 -1.14 8.68
N VAL A 52 -1.40 -1.82 7.61
CA VAL A 52 -0.43 -2.29 6.61
C VAL A 52 -0.89 -1.84 5.24
N ILE A 53 -0.19 -0.84 4.72
CA ILE A 53 -0.54 -0.21 3.46
C ILE A 53 0.49 -0.59 2.40
N LEU A 54 0.03 -1.18 1.31
CA LEU A 54 0.88 -1.50 0.17
C LEU A 54 0.82 -0.38 -0.86
N VAL A 55 1.99 0.11 -1.25
CA VAL A 55 2.13 1.11 -2.31
C VAL A 55 2.41 0.40 -3.63
N LEU A 56 1.53 0.61 -4.60
CA LEU A 56 1.59 -0.02 -5.92
C LEU A 56 1.79 1.01 -7.02
N ASP A 57 2.56 0.64 -8.02
CA ASP A 57 2.73 1.40 -9.26
C ASP A 57 1.67 0.95 -10.28
N ALA A 58 0.78 1.85 -10.69
CA ALA A 58 -0.30 1.55 -11.63
C ALA A 58 0.20 1.11 -13.01
N THR A 59 1.44 1.45 -13.37
CA THR A 59 2.03 1.11 -14.68
C THR A 59 2.51 -0.33 -14.77
N THR A 60 2.61 -1.04 -13.65
CA THR A 60 3.14 -2.42 -13.60
C THR A 60 2.12 -3.50 -13.99
N GLY A 61 0.85 -3.14 -14.14
CA GLY A 61 -0.20 -4.05 -14.60
C GLY A 61 -0.34 -5.30 -13.74
N GLN A 62 -0.20 -6.49 -14.33
CA GLN A 62 -0.34 -7.79 -13.63
C GLN A 62 0.63 -7.94 -12.46
N ASN A 63 1.80 -7.33 -12.50
CA ASN A 63 2.76 -7.37 -11.40
C ASN A 63 2.20 -6.73 -10.12
N ALA A 64 1.35 -5.72 -10.23
CA ALA A 64 0.69 -5.14 -9.07
C ALA A 64 -0.23 -6.15 -8.36
N LEU A 65 -1.00 -6.93 -9.11
CA LEU A 65 -1.82 -8.03 -8.55
C LEU A 65 -0.96 -9.07 -7.84
N ASN A 66 0.15 -9.45 -8.46
CA ASN A 66 1.08 -10.42 -7.87
C ASN A 66 1.68 -9.90 -6.56
N GLN A 67 2.00 -8.62 -6.47
CA GLN A 67 2.50 -8.00 -5.23
C GLN A 67 1.46 -8.07 -4.11
N VAL A 68 0.21 -7.71 -4.39
CA VAL A 68 -0.88 -7.81 -3.40
C VAL A 68 -0.99 -9.23 -2.88
N GLU A 69 -0.97 -10.23 -3.77
CA GLU A 69 -1.05 -11.64 -3.40
C GLU A 69 0.10 -12.07 -2.49
N GLU A 70 1.34 -11.75 -2.85
CA GLU A 70 2.52 -12.15 -2.09
C GLU A 70 2.58 -11.51 -0.69
N PHE A 71 2.30 -10.21 -0.60
CA PHE A 71 2.28 -9.53 0.70
C PHE A 71 1.12 -10.02 1.59
N SER A 72 -0.04 -10.30 1.00
CA SER A 72 -1.21 -10.80 1.73
C SER A 72 -0.99 -12.19 2.35
N LYS A 73 -0.10 -13.00 1.79
CA LYS A 73 0.26 -14.32 2.36
C LYS A 73 0.99 -14.21 3.70
N ILE A 74 1.68 -13.11 3.95
CA ILE A 74 2.48 -12.91 5.16
C ILE A 74 1.67 -12.24 6.25
N HIS A 75 0.91 -11.21 5.91
CA HIS A 75 0.05 -10.48 6.83
C HIS A 75 -1.06 -9.79 6.05
N ASP A 76 -2.22 -9.65 6.67
CA ASP A 76 -3.35 -8.97 6.06
C ASP A 76 -3.02 -7.50 5.77
N LEU A 77 -3.25 -7.10 4.52
CA LEU A 77 -3.18 -5.70 4.11
C LEU A 77 -4.45 -4.97 4.55
N THR A 78 -4.30 -3.74 4.98
CA THR A 78 -5.44 -2.91 5.42
C THR A 78 -5.81 -1.82 4.42
N GLY A 79 -4.91 -1.49 3.51
CA GLY A 79 -5.17 -0.48 2.49
C GLY A 79 -4.13 -0.49 1.38
N LEU A 80 -4.45 0.23 0.32
CA LEU A 80 -3.60 0.41 -0.84
C LEU A 80 -3.39 1.90 -1.14
N ILE A 81 -2.20 2.22 -1.61
CA ILE A 81 -1.91 3.49 -2.29
C ILE A 81 -1.47 3.15 -3.70
N ILE A 82 -2.11 3.76 -4.68
CA ILE A 82 -1.80 3.54 -6.10
C ILE A 82 -1.09 4.78 -6.65
N THR A 83 0.12 4.60 -7.12
CA THR A 83 0.92 5.70 -7.71
C THR A 83 0.92 5.65 -9.23
N LYS A 84 1.33 6.74 -9.85
CA LYS A 84 1.48 6.90 -11.30
C LYS A 84 0.19 6.68 -12.10
N LEU A 85 -0.95 6.99 -11.50
CA LEU A 85 -2.24 6.91 -12.19
C LEU A 85 -2.35 7.89 -13.37
N ASP A 86 -1.64 9.02 -13.32
CA ASP A 86 -1.52 9.98 -14.40
C ASP A 86 -0.79 9.45 -15.64
N SER A 87 0.09 8.46 -15.44
CA SER A 87 0.95 7.89 -16.50
C SER A 87 0.34 6.68 -17.22
N THR A 88 -0.88 6.28 -16.86
CA THR A 88 -1.54 5.12 -17.46
C THR A 88 -2.99 5.41 -17.82
N ALA A 89 -3.38 5.06 -19.04
CA ALA A 89 -4.78 5.01 -19.46
C ALA A 89 -5.50 3.73 -18.98
N LYS A 90 -4.75 2.81 -18.34
CA LYS A 90 -5.23 1.48 -17.98
C LYS A 90 -5.54 1.39 -16.50
N GLY A 91 -6.56 2.09 -16.04
CA GLY A 91 -7.07 1.92 -14.67
C GLY A 91 -7.63 0.53 -14.34
N GLY A 92 -7.64 -0.37 -15.31
CA GLY A 92 -8.19 -1.72 -15.15
C GLY A 92 -7.54 -2.56 -14.06
N VAL A 93 -6.24 -2.36 -13.79
CA VAL A 93 -5.55 -3.05 -12.69
C VAL A 93 -6.12 -2.69 -11.33
N VAL A 94 -6.52 -1.44 -11.15
CA VAL A 94 -7.13 -0.95 -9.90
C VAL A 94 -8.46 -1.66 -9.65
N LEU A 95 -9.30 -1.77 -10.69
CA LEU A 95 -10.57 -2.47 -10.60
C LEU A 95 -10.38 -3.96 -10.30
N ALA A 96 -9.41 -4.59 -10.94
CA ALA A 96 -9.08 -5.99 -10.71
C ALA A 96 -8.65 -6.25 -9.26
N ILE A 97 -7.81 -5.39 -8.70
CA ILE A 97 -7.36 -5.48 -7.31
C ILE A 97 -8.54 -5.30 -6.34
N CYS A 98 -9.33 -4.26 -6.54
CA CYS A 98 -10.49 -3.98 -5.70
C CYS A 98 -11.49 -5.13 -5.71
N LYS A 99 -11.75 -5.71 -6.88
CA LYS A 99 -12.69 -6.83 -7.02
C LYS A 99 -12.17 -8.11 -6.34
N LYS A 100 -10.88 -8.41 -6.47
CA LYS A 100 -10.30 -9.66 -5.98
C LYS A 100 -10.03 -9.64 -4.47
N TYR A 101 -9.55 -8.53 -3.95
CA TYR A 101 -9.02 -8.46 -2.58
C TYR A 101 -9.89 -7.64 -1.61
N ASN A 102 -10.87 -6.93 -2.10
CA ASN A 102 -11.75 -6.07 -1.30
C ASN A 102 -10.99 -5.13 -0.35
N LEU A 103 -9.86 -4.59 -0.83
CA LEU A 103 -9.03 -3.68 -0.07
C LEU A 103 -9.39 -2.22 -0.40
N PRO A 104 -9.46 -1.34 0.61
CA PRO A 104 -9.70 0.07 0.35
C PRO A 104 -8.47 0.71 -0.28
N ILE A 105 -8.69 1.58 -1.27
CA ILE A 105 -7.67 2.47 -1.78
C ILE A 105 -7.73 3.74 -0.94
N VAL A 106 -6.68 4.01 -0.18
CA VAL A 106 -6.67 5.15 0.75
C VAL A 106 -6.19 6.44 0.09
N ALA A 107 -5.30 6.33 -0.88
CA ALA A 107 -4.79 7.47 -1.62
C ALA A 107 -4.30 7.07 -3.02
N VAL A 108 -4.18 8.07 -3.89
CA VAL A 108 -3.64 7.94 -5.24
C VAL A 108 -2.58 8.99 -5.50
N GLY A 109 -1.52 8.60 -6.17
CA GLY A 109 -0.48 9.50 -6.66
C GLY A 109 -0.72 9.86 -8.12
N MET A 110 -0.89 11.15 -8.37
CA MET A 110 -1.17 11.72 -9.70
C MET A 110 0.00 12.52 -10.26
N GLY A 111 1.16 12.48 -9.62
CA GLY A 111 2.37 13.20 -9.99
C GLY A 111 3.46 13.05 -8.94
N GLU A 112 4.40 13.99 -8.91
CA GLU A 112 5.62 13.88 -8.07
C GLU A 112 5.65 14.84 -6.88
N LYS A 113 4.70 15.77 -6.80
CA LYS A 113 4.62 16.74 -5.71
C LYS A 113 3.78 16.22 -4.56
N GLU A 114 3.95 16.82 -3.38
CA GLU A 114 3.16 16.46 -2.20
C GLU A 114 1.65 16.58 -2.45
N ASP A 115 1.23 17.65 -3.13
CA ASP A 115 -0.18 17.90 -3.48
C ASP A 115 -0.74 16.90 -4.51
N ASP A 116 0.14 16.17 -5.18
CA ASP A 116 -0.26 15.13 -6.15
C ASP A 116 -0.63 13.80 -5.46
N LEU A 117 -0.40 13.67 -4.17
CA LEU A 117 -0.93 12.59 -3.36
C LEU A 117 -2.32 12.99 -2.83
N GLN A 118 -3.34 12.36 -3.36
CA GLN A 118 -4.74 12.73 -3.11
C GLN A 118 -5.54 11.58 -2.51
N PRO A 119 -6.56 11.86 -1.68
CA PRO A 119 -7.51 10.84 -1.27
C PRO A 119 -8.19 10.20 -2.48
N PHE A 120 -8.43 8.90 -2.43
CA PHE A 120 -9.13 8.20 -3.49
C PHE A 120 -10.62 8.49 -3.45
N ASN A 121 -11.19 8.89 -4.60
CA ASN A 121 -12.63 9.04 -4.79
C ASN A 121 -13.11 8.07 -5.87
N ALA A 122 -13.85 7.05 -5.44
CA ALA A 122 -14.29 5.97 -6.32
C ALA A 122 -15.26 6.45 -7.40
N GLU A 123 -16.13 7.40 -7.09
CA GLU A 123 -17.08 7.95 -8.07
C GLU A 123 -16.36 8.73 -9.16
N TYR A 124 -15.48 9.64 -8.75
CA TYR A 124 -14.67 10.42 -9.69
C TYR A 124 -13.83 9.51 -10.59
N TYR A 125 -13.17 8.53 -9.99
CA TYR A 125 -12.34 7.56 -10.71
C TYR A 125 -13.15 6.74 -11.72
N SER A 126 -14.32 6.26 -11.32
CA SER A 126 -15.22 5.49 -12.21
C SER A 126 -15.69 6.30 -13.39
N LYS A 127 -16.07 7.55 -13.16
CA LYS A 127 -16.46 8.49 -14.24
C LYS A 127 -15.31 8.73 -15.22
N ALA A 128 -14.10 8.97 -14.68
CA ALA A 128 -12.91 9.18 -15.50
C ALA A 128 -12.58 7.95 -16.36
N LEU A 129 -12.71 6.74 -15.82
CA LEU A 129 -12.53 5.50 -16.59
C LEU A 129 -13.52 5.31 -17.72
N LEU A 130 -14.74 5.74 -17.52
CA LEU A 130 -15.82 5.62 -18.51
C LEU A 130 -15.83 6.79 -19.52
N GLY A 131 -14.93 7.75 -19.37
CA GLY A 131 -14.91 8.95 -20.20
C GLY A 131 -16.12 9.87 -19.99
N ILE A 132 -16.76 9.77 -18.83
CA ILE A 132 -17.88 10.65 -18.46
C ILE A 132 -17.30 11.93 -17.86
N GLU A 133 -17.62 13.06 -18.45
CA GLU A 133 -17.20 14.36 -17.91
C GLU A 133 -17.75 14.55 -16.48
N THR A 134 -16.85 14.99 -15.62
CA THR A 134 -17.16 15.27 -14.21
C THR A 134 -17.65 16.69 -14.01
#